data_4e41f585b803d54562ffb0f8d75cffd2
#
_entry.id   4e41f585b803d54562ffb0f8d75cffd2
#
_cell.length_a   1.000
_cell.length_b   1.000
_cell.length_c   1.000
_cell.angle_alpha   90.00
_cell.angle_beta   90.00
_cell.angle_gamma   90.00
#
_symmetry.space_group_name_H-M   'P 1'
#
loop_
_entity.id
_entity.type
_entity.pdbx_description
1 polymer ?
#
loop_
_entity_poly.entity_id
_entity_poly.type
_entity_poly.pdbx_seq_one_letter_code
_entity_poly.pdbx_strand_id
1 'polypeptide(L)'
;MNWIRVGKVTRTHGLKGEFKFYPTEQNSAAVQSGQRICLGEIQLKIESVRGVKSPFILKLDGINSIEAAKSLAGHEVKVAREDFEPLPEGEFYRFEIEGLKVFDDTGKYYGVVEEIVETGSNDVYIVRGEGKEWLIPMIDSVVHTIDLEQGKLIFHCVEGLFEDTPV
;
A
#
# COMPACT_ATOMS: atom_id res chain seq x y z
N MET A 1 -14.73 -8.66 -2.29
CA MET A 1 -14.04 -7.89 -1.25
C MET A 1 -12.59 -7.65 -1.69
N ASN A 2 -12.16 -6.40 -1.65
CA ASN A 2 -10.79 -6.06 -2.06
C ASN A 2 -9.82 -6.25 -0.90
N TRP A 3 -8.86 -7.13 -1.07
CA TRP A 3 -7.83 -7.41 -0.10
C TRP A 3 -6.53 -6.74 -0.51
N ILE A 4 -5.93 -6.00 0.41
CA ILE A 4 -4.68 -5.27 0.17
C ILE A 4 -3.56 -5.95 0.96
N ARG A 5 -2.48 -6.28 0.29
CA ARG A 5 -1.31 -6.87 0.92
C ARG A 5 -0.65 -5.87 1.85
N VAL A 6 -0.46 -6.26 3.10
CA VAL A 6 0.17 -5.40 4.10
C VAL A 6 1.48 -5.96 4.62
N GLY A 7 1.81 -7.19 4.28
CA GLY A 7 3.05 -7.81 4.72
C GLY A 7 3.04 -9.32 4.55
N LYS A 8 3.93 -9.97 5.29
CA LYS A 8 4.13 -11.41 5.21
C LYS A 8 4.47 -11.98 6.58
N VAL A 9 3.90 -13.11 6.93
CA VAL A 9 4.35 -13.91 8.07
C VAL A 9 5.36 -14.92 7.56
N THR A 10 6.51 -15.05 8.24
CA THR A 10 7.61 -15.88 7.74
C THR A 10 7.80 -17.15 8.57
N ARG A 11 7.88 -17.00 9.88
CA ARG A 11 8.16 -18.10 10.80
C ARG A 11 7.26 -18.02 12.01
N THR A 12 7.07 -19.17 12.64
CA THR A 12 6.45 -19.21 13.96
C THR A 12 7.42 -18.64 15.00
N HIS A 13 6.86 -18.05 16.04
CA HIS A 13 7.63 -17.48 17.15
C HIS A 13 7.11 -18.06 18.46
N GLY A 14 7.99 -18.73 19.21
CA GLY A 14 7.61 -19.35 20.48
C GLY A 14 6.68 -20.55 20.31
N LEU A 15 5.97 -20.90 21.38
CA LEU A 15 5.18 -22.13 21.48
C LEU A 15 3.67 -21.90 21.40
N LYS A 16 3.23 -20.66 21.39
CA LYS A 16 1.81 -20.29 21.50
C LYS A 16 1.12 -19.96 20.18
N GLY A 17 1.79 -20.23 19.04
CA GLY A 17 1.21 -19.96 17.74
C GLY A 17 1.38 -18.54 17.25
N GLU A 18 2.41 -17.84 17.74
CA GLU A 18 2.75 -16.51 17.25
C GLU A 18 3.62 -16.58 16.00
N PHE A 19 3.62 -15.49 15.22
CA PHE A 19 4.39 -15.38 13.98
C PHE A 19 5.27 -14.15 13.97
N LYS A 20 6.38 -14.23 13.25
CA LYS A 20 7.15 -13.05 12.86
C LYS A 20 6.50 -12.44 11.62
N PHE A 21 6.11 -11.19 11.73
CA PHE A 21 5.43 -10.44 10.68
C PHE A 21 6.32 -9.32 10.15
N TYR A 22 6.49 -9.31 8.84
CA TYR A 22 7.26 -8.28 8.14
C TYR A 22 6.29 -7.44 7.30
N PRO A 23 5.95 -6.22 7.74
CA PRO A 23 5.04 -5.36 6.98
C PRO A 23 5.73 -4.81 5.74
N THR A 24 4.92 -4.48 4.73
CA THR A 24 5.39 -3.62 3.64
C THR A 24 5.62 -2.22 4.23
N GLU A 25 6.62 -1.51 3.74
CA GLU A 25 6.98 -0.20 4.28
C GLU A 25 5.80 0.77 4.35
N GLN A 26 4.95 0.73 3.35
CA GLN A 26 3.84 1.66 3.21
C GLN A 26 2.64 1.33 4.10
N ASN A 27 2.56 0.12 4.61
CA ASN A 27 1.35 -0.37 5.28
C ASN A 27 1.61 -0.90 6.70
N SER A 28 2.69 -0.48 7.33
CA SER A 28 3.07 -0.98 8.67
C SER A 28 2.00 -0.67 9.74
N ALA A 29 1.30 0.44 9.61
CA ALA A 29 0.26 0.85 10.56
C ALA A 29 -1.10 0.19 10.30
N ALA A 30 -1.25 -0.56 9.21
CA ALA A 30 -2.52 -1.16 8.82
C ALA A 30 -2.90 -2.41 9.62
N VAL A 31 -1.96 -2.97 10.38
CA VAL A 31 -2.14 -4.20 11.14
C VAL A 31 -2.31 -3.87 12.62
N GLN A 32 -3.50 -4.13 13.15
CA GLN A 32 -3.85 -3.78 14.52
C GLN A 32 -4.62 -4.91 15.19
N SER A 33 -4.60 -4.93 16.52
CA SER A 33 -5.38 -5.86 17.32
C SER A 33 -6.87 -5.73 17.04
N GLY A 34 -7.55 -6.86 16.89
CA GLY A 34 -8.99 -6.89 16.61
C GLY A 34 -9.34 -6.85 15.11
N GLN A 35 -8.36 -6.66 14.25
CA GLN A 35 -8.58 -6.51 12.83
C GLN A 35 -8.70 -7.86 12.12
N ARG A 36 -9.55 -7.92 11.10
CA ARG A 36 -9.67 -9.10 10.24
C ARG A 36 -8.58 -9.07 9.18
N ILE A 37 -7.98 -10.23 8.95
CA ILE A 37 -6.99 -10.40 7.90
C ILE A 37 -7.30 -11.64 7.07
N CYS A 38 -6.71 -11.69 5.89
CA CYS A 38 -6.69 -12.87 5.06
C CYS A 38 -5.24 -13.37 4.98
N LEU A 39 -5.04 -14.60 5.40
CA LEU A 39 -3.73 -15.25 5.38
C LEU A 39 -3.80 -16.43 4.41
N GLY A 40 -3.20 -16.26 3.23
CA GLY A 40 -3.48 -17.17 2.14
C GLY A 40 -4.95 -17.06 1.70
N GLU A 41 -5.72 -18.11 1.88
CA GLU A 41 -7.17 -18.11 1.59
C GLU A 41 -8.03 -18.15 2.85
N ILE A 42 -7.40 -18.07 4.03
CA ILE A 42 -8.07 -18.20 5.31
C ILE A 42 -8.26 -16.82 5.94
N GLN A 43 -9.48 -16.51 6.33
CA GLN A 43 -9.79 -15.29 7.07
C GLN A 43 -9.63 -15.53 8.56
N LEU A 44 -8.86 -14.68 9.20
CA LEU A 44 -8.56 -14.77 10.62
C LEU A 44 -8.63 -13.37 11.25
N LYS A 45 -8.70 -13.36 12.58
CA LYS A 45 -8.70 -12.11 13.34
C LYS A 45 -7.40 -11.98 14.12
N ILE A 46 -6.86 -10.78 14.17
CA ILE A 46 -5.66 -10.48 14.92
C ILE A 46 -6.02 -10.37 16.40
N GLU A 47 -5.41 -11.20 17.24
CA GLU A 47 -5.55 -11.11 18.68
C GLU A 47 -4.63 -10.02 19.24
N SER A 48 -3.35 -10.00 18.84
CA SER A 48 -2.40 -8.99 19.29
C SER A 48 -1.25 -8.81 18.30
N VAL A 49 -0.67 -7.61 18.32
CA VAL A 49 0.55 -7.26 17.58
C VAL A 49 1.52 -6.66 18.59
N ARG A 50 2.74 -7.20 18.66
CA ARG A 50 3.79 -6.72 19.57
C ARG A 50 5.03 -6.30 18.79
N GLY A 51 5.76 -5.34 19.34
CA GLY A 51 7.00 -4.84 18.76
C GLY A 51 6.91 -3.37 18.40
N VAL A 52 8.06 -2.71 18.34
CA VAL A 52 8.16 -1.29 17.99
C VAL A 52 8.72 -1.10 16.58
N LYS A 53 9.30 -2.13 16.00
CA LYS A 53 9.83 -2.13 14.64
C LYS A 53 9.79 -3.54 14.07
N SER A 54 9.93 -3.64 12.76
CA SER A 54 9.95 -4.92 12.05
C SER A 54 11.14 -5.80 12.48
N PRO A 55 10.95 -7.11 12.68
CA PRO A 55 9.68 -7.82 12.58
C PRO A 55 8.80 -7.63 13.81
N PHE A 56 7.51 -7.60 13.59
CA PHE A 56 6.53 -7.59 14.68
C PHE A 56 6.14 -9.03 15.02
N ILE A 57 5.59 -9.21 16.22
CA ILE A 57 5.07 -10.51 16.66
C ILE A 57 3.54 -10.47 16.56
N LEU A 58 3.01 -11.30 15.68
CA LEU A 58 1.59 -11.37 15.38
C LEU A 58 0.97 -12.61 16.02
N LYS A 59 -0.09 -12.42 16.80
CA LYS A 59 -0.89 -13.50 17.35
C LYS A 59 -2.27 -13.47 16.72
N LEU A 60 -2.70 -14.60 16.17
CA LEU A 60 -4.00 -14.73 15.53
C LEU A 60 -4.98 -15.48 16.41
N ASP A 61 -6.23 -15.07 16.37
CA ASP A 61 -7.29 -15.71 17.14
C ASP A 61 -7.51 -17.15 16.66
N GLY A 62 -7.56 -18.07 17.60
CA GLY A 62 -7.72 -19.50 17.28
C GLY A 62 -6.45 -20.25 16.94
N ILE A 63 -5.31 -19.57 16.76
CA ILE A 63 -4.02 -20.21 16.45
C ILE A 63 -3.19 -20.20 17.73
N ASN A 64 -3.23 -21.33 18.46
CA ASN A 64 -2.66 -21.42 19.82
C ASN A 64 -1.51 -22.41 19.96
N SER A 65 -1.04 -23.00 18.87
CA SER A 65 0.04 -23.99 18.90
C SER A 65 1.01 -23.79 17.73
N ILE A 66 2.21 -24.31 17.88
CA ILE A 66 3.21 -24.29 16.80
C ILE A 66 2.68 -25.03 15.56
N GLU A 67 2.01 -26.15 15.76
CA GLU A 67 1.51 -26.99 14.66
C GLU A 67 0.47 -26.25 13.81
N ALA A 68 -0.47 -25.59 14.47
CA ALA A 68 -1.45 -24.77 13.77
C ALA A 68 -0.79 -23.59 13.04
N ALA A 69 0.19 -22.95 13.67
CA ALA A 69 0.91 -21.83 13.11
C ALA A 69 1.78 -22.23 11.90
N LYS A 70 2.44 -23.41 11.97
CA LYS A 70 3.31 -23.87 10.87
C LYS A 70 2.58 -23.99 9.53
N SER A 71 1.33 -24.37 9.53
CA SER A 71 0.55 -24.50 8.30
C SER A 71 0.27 -23.17 7.64
N LEU A 72 0.38 -22.08 8.40
CA LEU A 72 0.08 -20.71 7.93
C LEU A 72 1.34 -19.88 7.69
N ALA A 73 2.51 -20.34 8.15
CA ALA A 73 3.77 -19.63 7.97
C ALA A 73 4.13 -19.49 6.48
N GLY A 74 4.74 -18.38 6.12
CA GLY A 74 5.17 -18.11 4.75
C GLY A 74 4.12 -17.48 3.86
N HIS A 75 2.91 -17.25 4.36
CA HIS A 75 1.83 -16.63 3.57
C HIS A 75 1.84 -15.11 3.68
N GLU A 76 1.30 -14.46 2.65
CA GLU A 76 1.08 -13.02 2.66
C GLU A 76 -0.10 -12.66 3.55
N VAL A 77 0.03 -11.55 4.26
CA VAL A 77 -1.05 -10.99 5.08
C VAL A 77 -1.75 -9.90 4.28
N LYS A 78 -3.06 -10.00 4.18
CA LYS A 78 -3.89 -9.02 3.48
C LYS A 78 -4.97 -8.50 4.42
N VAL A 79 -5.29 -7.23 4.27
CA VAL A 79 -6.34 -6.55 5.03
C VAL A 79 -7.39 -6.07 4.06
N ALA A 80 -8.66 -6.13 4.44
CA ALA A 80 -9.73 -5.61 3.60
C ALA A 80 -9.55 -4.10 3.43
N ARG A 81 -9.70 -3.61 2.21
CA ARG A 81 -9.54 -2.19 1.91
C ARG A 81 -10.39 -1.30 2.80
N GLU A 82 -11.61 -1.72 3.09
CA GLU A 82 -12.55 -1.00 3.94
C GLU A 82 -12.14 -0.90 5.41
N ASP A 83 -11.21 -1.77 5.85
CA ASP A 83 -10.72 -1.79 7.23
C ASP A 83 -9.51 -0.87 7.44
N PHE A 84 -9.01 -0.24 6.39
CA PHE A 84 -7.95 0.77 6.53
C PHE A 84 -8.52 2.04 7.15
N GLU A 85 -7.80 2.60 8.10
CA GLU A 85 -8.20 3.86 8.71
C GLU A 85 -8.08 5.01 7.71
N PRO A 86 -9.05 5.95 7.69
CA PRO A 86 -8.94 7.14 6.85
C PRO A 86 -7.70 7.95 7.25
N LEU A 87 -6.97 8.42 6.24
CA LEU A 87 -5.84 9.32 6.45
C LEU A 87 -6.32 10.77 6.50
N PRO A 88 -5.53 11.68 7.11
CA PRO A 88 -5.83 13.11 7.04
C PRO A 88 -5.97 13.60 5.60
N GLU A 89 -6.68 14.69 5.41
CA GLU A 89 -6.86 15.29 4.09
C GLU A 89 -5.51 15.58 3.44
N GLY A 90 -5.37 15.17 2.18
CA GLY A 90 -4.13 15.33 1.42
C GLY A 90 -3.14 14.17 1.56
N GLU A 91 -3.42 13.22 2.44
CA GLU A 91 -2.60 12.02 2.58
C GLU A 91 -3.32 10.82 1.98
N PHE A 92 -2.56 9.95 1.31
CA PHE A 92 -3.12 8.80 0.61
C PHE A 92 -2.25 7.57 0.83
N TYR A 93 -2.90 6.40 0.90
CA TYR A 93 -2.18 5.14 0.86
C TYR A 93 -1.67 4.88 -0.56
N ARG A 94 -0.55 4.19 -0.66
CA ARG A 94 0.04 3.86 -1.96
C ARG A 94 -0.95 3.13 -2.88
N PHE A 95 -1.68 2.16 -2.35
CA PHE A 95 -2.64 1.40 -3.15
C PHE A 95 -3.83 2.25 -3.64
N GLU A 96 -4.10 3.38 -2.98
CA GLU A 96 -5.15 4.31 -3.44
C GLU A 96 -4.72 5.09 -4.68
N ILE A 97 -3.43 5.33 -4.81
CA ILE A 97 -2.84 6.11 -5.90
C ILE A 97 -2.52 5.23 -7.11
N GLU A 98 -1.98 4.05 -6.89
CA GLU A 98 -1.67 3.12 -7.98
C GLU A 98 -2.94 2.75 -8.74
N GLY A 99 -2.89 2.87 -10.06
CA GLY A 99 -4.03 2.61 -10.93
C GLY A 99 -4.92 3.81 -11.24
N LEU A 100 -4.67 4.99 -10.62
CA LEU A 100 -5.42 6.20 -10.96
C LEU A 100 -5.11 6.64 -12.39
N LYS A 101 -6.13 7.11 -13.08
CA LYS A 101 -5.98 7.71 -14.41
C LYS A 101 -5.46 9.13 -14.25
N VAL A 102 -4.47 9.49 -15.05
CA VAL A 102 -3.77 10.77 -14.91
C VAL A 102 -4.10 11.69 -16.07
N PHE A 103 -4.52 12.90 -15.72
CA PHE A 103 -4.85 13.97 -16.67
C PHE A 103 -4.10 15.25 -16.27
N ASP A 104 -3.84 16.12 -17.25
CA ASP A 104 -3.39 17.46 -16.91
C ASP A 104 -4.59 18.40 -16.72
N ASP A 105 -4.32 19.65 -16.39
CA ASP A 105 -5.35 20.66 -16.15
C ASP A 105 -6.10 21.10 -17.40
N THR A 106 -5.65 20.68 -18.59
CA THR A 106 -6.37 20.91 -19.85
C THR A 106 -7.28 19.74 -20.21
N GLY A 107 -7.21 18.64 -19.44
CA GLY A 107 -8.00 17.44 -19.71
C GLY A 107 -7.29 16.38 -20.53
N LYS A 108 -6.02 16.59 -20.89
CA LYS A 108 -5.26 15.61 -21.65
C LYS A 108 -4.95 14.40 -20.80
N TYR A 109 -5.20 13.20 -21.35
CA TYR A 109 -4.92 11.93 -20.68
C TYR A 109 -3.47 11.49 -20.92
N TYR A 110 -2.81 11.03 -19.85
CA TYR A 110 -1.41 10.58 -19.91
C TYR A 110 -1.27 9.07 -19.70
N GLY A 111 -2.13 8.46 -18.95
CA GLY A 111 -2.05 7.05 -18.61
C GLY A 111 -2.49 6.78 -17.19
N VAL A 112 -1.93 5.73 -16.59
CA VAL A 112 -2.24 5.35 -15.21
C VAL A 112 -0.98 5.35 -14.36
N VAL A 113 -1.14 5.60 -13.06
CA VAL A 113 -0.03 5.49 -12.11
C VAL A 113 0.32 4.02 -11.95
N GLU A 114 1.51 3.62 -12.38
CA GLU A 114 1.98 2.24 -12.23
C GLU A 114 2.84 2.03 -11.00
N GLU A 115 3.62 3.02 -10.63
CA GLU A 115 4.56 2.87 -9.54
C GLU A 115 4.76 4.21 -8.84
N ILE A 116 5.10 4.14 -7.56
CA ILE A 116 5.46 5.30 -6.75
C ILE A 116 6.88 5.09 -6.26
N VAL A 117 7.76 6.04 -6.57
CA VAL A 117 9.16 6.01 -6.14
C VAL A 117 9.36 7.06 -5.06
N GLU A 118 9.84 6.63 -3.90
CA GLU A 118 10.20 7.54 -2.83
C GLU A 118 11.62 8.05 -3.07
N THR A 119 11.75 9.38 -3.07
CA THR A 119 13.06 10.04 -3.14
C THR A 119 13.33 10.72 -1.80
N GLY A 120 14.51 11.26 -1.62
CA GLY A 120 14.83 11.97 -0.39
C GLY A 120 14.06 13.27 -0.16
N SER A 121 13.43 13.80 -1.20
CA SER A 121 12.73 15.09 -1.15
C SER A 121 11.22 14.95 -1.24
N ASN A 122 10.73 14.15 -2.18
CA ASN A 122 9.31 13.95 -2.44
C ASN A 122 9.10 12.67 -3.21
N ASP A 123 7.85 12.20 -3.25
CA ASP A 123 7.52 11.04 -4.05
C ASP A 123 7.43 11.41 -5.53
N VAL A 124 7.74 10.46 -6.39
CA VAL A 124 7.59 10.59 -7.83
C VAL A 124 6.67 9.48 -8.33
N TYR A 125 5.62 9.85 -9.04
CA TYR A 125 4.69 8.90 -9.61
C TYR A 125 5.11 8.56 -11.03
N ILE A 126 5.28 7.27 -11.31
CA ILE A 126 5.58 6.79 -12.65
C ILE A 126 4.26 6.47 -13.33
N VAL A 127 3.94 7.24 -14.37
CA VAL A 127 2.71 7.13 -15.14
C VAL A 127 3.03 6.53 -16.48
N ARG A 128 2.31 5.49 -16.86
CA ARG A 128 2.49 4.85 -18.18
C ARG A 128 1.20 4.83 -18.98
N GLY A 129 1.31 5.19 -20.25
CA GLY A 129 0.21 5.15 -21.19
C GLY A 129 0.70 5.33 -22.62
N GLU A 130 0.05 4.65 -23.56
CA GLU A 130 0.34 4.73 -24.99
C GLU A 130 1.82 4.50 -25.36
N GLY A 131 2.48 3.59 -24.63
CA GLY A 131 3.89 3.29 -24.85
C GLY A 131 4.88 4.31 -24.31
N LYS A 132 4.38 5.29 -23.56
CA LYS A 132 5.21 6.36 -22.95
C LYS A 132 5.20 6.26 -21.44
N GLU A 133 6.25 6.79 -20.85
CA GLU A 133 6.43 6.87 -19.41
C GLU A 133 6.63 8.32 -19.00
N TRP A 134 5.92 8.74 -17.97
CA TRP A 134 5.99 10.09 -17.43
C TRP A 134 6.34 10.04 -15.95
N LEU A 135 7.22 10.93 -15.50
CA LEU A 135 7.61 11.06 -14.10
C LEU A 135 6.97 12.33 -13.54
N ILE A 136 6.05 12.17 -12.60
CA ILE A 136 5.31 13.30 -12.02
C ILE A 136 5.70 13.45 -10.55
N PRO A 137 6.41 14.52 -10.18
CA PRO A 137 6.78 14.75 -8.78
C PRO A 137 5.55 15.21 -7.97
N MET A 138 5.44 14.68 -6.75
CA MET A 138 4.33 15.02 -5.85
C MET A 138 4.66 16.27 -5.05
N ILE A 139 4.62 17.40 -5.71
CA ILE A 139 4.83 18.73 -5.12
C ILE A 139 3.62 19.60 -5.37
N ASP A 140 3.37 20.57 -4.49
CA ASP A 140 2.17 21.41 -4.54
C ASP A 140 2.01 22.16 -5.85
N SER A 141 3.11 22.54 -6.50
CA SER A 141 3.06 23.24 -7.79
C SER A 141 2.66 22.36 -8.97
N VAL A 142 2.67 21.06 -8.81
CA VAL A 142 2.37 20.09 -9.88
C VAL A 142 1.05 19.38 -9.64
N VAL A 143 0.85 18.82 -8.46
CA VAL A 143 -0.39 18.08 -8.15
C VAL A 143 -1.53 19.06 -7.87
N HIS A 144 -2.60 18.93 -8.65
CA HIS A 144 -3.78 19.78 -8.50
C HIS A 144 -4.87 19.07 -7.68
N THR A 145 -5.29 17.90 -8.12
CA THR A 145 -6.41 17.18 -7.50
C THR A 145 -6.19 15.67 -7.58
N ILE A 146 -6.50 14.99 -6.49
CA ILE A 146 -6.58 13.54 -6.45
C ILE A 146 -8.01 13.19 -6.07
N ASP A 147 -8.75 12.58 -7.00
CA ASP A 147 -10.15 12.20 -6.83
C ASP A 147 -10.25 10.67 -6.83
N LEU A 148 -10.30 10.09 -5.63
CA LEU A 148 -10.36 8.64 -5.46
C LEU A 148 -11.71 8.06 -5.89
N GLU A 149 -12.79 8.82 -5.77
CA GLU A 149 -14.12 8.35 -6.17
C GLU A 149 -14.23 8.16 -7.67
N GLN A 150 -13.67 9.10 -8.45
CA GLN A 150 -13.64 9.01 -9.90
C GLN A 150 -12.42 8.26 -10.43
N GLY A 151 -11.48 7.93 -9.55
CA GLY A 151 -10.28 7.19 -9.93
C GLY A 151 -9.32 7.98 -10.80
N LYS A 152 -9.18 9.29 -10.55
CA LYS A 152 -8.32 10.13 -11.37
C LYS A 152 -7.45 11.10 -10.57
N LEU A 153 -6.32 11.46 -11.17
CA LEU A 153 -5.37 12.44 -10.66
C LEU A 153 -5.20 13.52 -11.73
N ILE A 154 -5.28 14.78 -11.31
CA ILE A 154 -5.09 15.93 -12.19
C ILE A 154 -3.86 16.69 -11.73
N PHE A 155 -2.96 16.99 -12.67
CA PHE A 155 -1.75 17.74 -12.38
C PHE A 155 -1.60 18.95 -13.29
N HIS A 156 -0.80 19.93 -12.85
CA HIS A 156 -0.41 21.06 -13.67
C HIS A 156 0.84 20.72 -14.45
N CYS A 157 0.79 20.84 -15.77
CA CYS A 157 1.96 20.66 -16.60
C CYS A 157 2.77 21.96 -16.59
N VAL A 158 3.70 22.08 -15.65
CA VAL A 158 4.56 23.25 -15.54
C VAL A 158 5.67 23.19 -16.59
N GLU A 159 6.18 24.36 -16.97
CA GLU A 159 7.26 24.46 -17.95
C GLU A 159 8.48 23.65 -17.47
N GLY A 160 9.04 22.85 -18.34
CA GLY A 160 10.20 22.02 -18.05
C GLY A 160 9.90 20.69 -17.38
N LEU A 161 8.65 20.41 -17.02
CA LEU A 161 8.30 19.18 -16.30
C LEU A 161 8.71 17.90 -17.05
N PHE A 162 8.52 17.87 -18.35
CA PHE A 162 8.81 16.70 -19.19
C PHE A 162 9.95 16.90 -20.20
N GLU A 163 10.73 17.95 -20.09
CA GLU A 163 11.81 18.24 -21.05
C GLU A 163 12.84 17.12 -21.14
N ASP A 164 13.20 16.53 -20.02
CA ASP A 164 14.22 15.50 -19.96
C ASP A 164 13.65 14.10 -19.73
N THR A 165 12.36 13.92 -19.90
CA THR A 165 11.70 12.63 -19.66
C THR A 165 11.98 11.67 -20.80
N PRO A 166 12.57 10.50 -20.54
CA PRO A 166 12.77 9.48 -21.57
C PRO A 166 11.41 8.99 -22.10
N VAL A 167 11.37 8.75 -23.35
CA VAL A 167 10.17 8.27 -24.02
C VAL A 167 10.25 6.78 -24.25
#